data_609449511fada25d0f94f024e81e1626
#
_entry.id   609449511fada25d0f94f024e81e1626
#
_cell.length_a   1.000
_cell.length_b   1.000
_cell.length_c   1.000
_cell.angle_alpha   90.00
_cell.angle_beta   90.00
_cell.angle_gamma   90.00
#
_symmetry.space_group_name_H-M   'P 1'
#
loop_
_entity.id
_entity.type
_entity.pdbx_description
1 polymer ?
#
loop_
_entity_poly.entity_id
_entity_poly.type
_entity_poly.pdbx_seq_one_letter_code
_entity_poly.pdbx_strand_id
1 'polypeptide(L)'
;MCDCLKSFNCEDEMGIFIGNHVSSSGGFVEMGKRALKVGGNTFAFFTRNPRGGSAAPIDPEDVKEFLTMAREHGFGRLVAHAPYTMNLCAAKEDIRAFSINMLKDDIKRMEFIPGNYYNFHPGSHVGQGEAEGIRLIAEALKEALEPGISTTVLLETMAGKGSEVGRNFEELAQIMDRLGNPKELGVCFDTCHVWDGGYDIVGDLDGVLKRFDEVIGLERLFAVHINDSKNPLGAHKDRHEKIGQGNIGSEALKRVVNHPALKDKPFILETPCDDDGYTEEIRMIRGWV
;
A
#
# COMPACT_ATOMS: atom_id res chain seq x y z
N MET A 1 -11.97 -50.39 -12.34
CA MET A 1 -11.30 -50.25 -11.05
C MET A 1 -10.49 -48.97 -11.17
N CYS A 2 -11.12 -47.84 -11.03
CA CYS A 2 -11.56 -47.13 -9.82
C CYS A 2 -10.43 -46.75 -8.90
N ASP A 3 -10.38 -45.47 -8.79
CA ASP A 3 -10.03 -44.68 -7.60
C ASP A 3 -8.57 -44.32 -7.42
N CYS A 4 -8.26 -43.07 -7.61
CA CYS A 4 -8.01 -42.09 -6.55
C CYS A 4 -7.55 -40.78 -7.15
N LEU A 5 -8.48 -39.99 -7.68
CA LEU A 5 -8.30 -38.54 -7.75
C LEU A 5 -8.84 -37.95 -6.44
N LYS A 6 -8.04 -37.99 -5.38
CA LYS A 6 -8.24 -37.11 -4.26
C LYS A 6 -7.78 -35.72 -4.70
N SER A 7 -8.74 -34.85 -4.96
CA SER A 7 -8.55 -33.41 -4.99
C SER A 7 -7.97 -32.99 -3.65
N PHE A 8 -6.69 -32.65 -3.63
CA PHE A 8 -6.14 -31.87 -2.53
C PHE A 8 -6.78 -30.49 -2.64
N ASN A 9 -7.73 -30.21 -1.74
CA ASN A 9 -8.15 -28.86 -1.45
C ASN A 9 -6.93 -28.15 -0.83
N CYS A 10 -6.24 -27.35 -1.63
CA CYS A 10 -5.12 -26.51 -1.24
C CYS A 10 -5.61 -25.13 -0.79
N GLU A 11 -6.78 -25.04 -0.15
CA GLU A 11 -7.38 -23.77 0.29
C GLU A 11 -7.22 -23.46 1.79
N ASP A 12 -6.59 -24.37 2.58
CA ASP A 12 -6.63 -24.25 4.04
C ASP A 12 -5.30 -23.94 4.75
N GLU A 13 -4.21 -23.54 4.05
CA GLU A 13 -2.94 -23.16 4.70
C GLU A 13 -2.19 -21.99 4.03
N MET A 14 -2.84 -21.10 3.31
CA MET A 14 -2.16 -19.85 2.94
C MET A 14 -2.33 -18.84 4.09
N GLY A 15 -1.36 -18.87 5.00
CA GLY A 15 -1.24 -17.87 6.04
C GLY A 15 -1.13 -16.45 5.46
N ILE A 16 -1.23 -15.47 6.34
CA ILE A 16 -1.17 -14.03 6.02
C ILE A 16 -0.07 -13.67 5.00
N PHE A 17 -0.38 -12.79 4.06
CA PHE A 17 0.61 -12.12 3.22
C PHE A 17 1.20 -10.93 3.98
N ILE A 18 2.46 -11.05 4.37
CA ILE A 18 3.16 -10.01 5.14
C ILE A 18 4.58 -9.81 4.64
N GLY A 19 5.03 -8.57 4.64
CA GLY A 19 6.38 -8.18 4.29
C GLY A 19 6.69 -6.75 4.70
N ASN A 20 7.80 -6.23 4.22
CA ASN A 20 8.27 -4.89 4.51
C ASN A 20 8.72 -4.16 3.25
N HIS A 21 9.13 -2.91 3.37
CA HIS A 21 9.82 -2.21 2.30
C HIS A 21 11.22 -2.80 2.07
N VAL A 22 11.50 -3.25 0.85
CA VAL A 22 12.81 -3.75 0.45
C VAL A 22 13.52 -2.80 -0.52
N SER A 23 14.84 -2.79 -0.49
CA SER A 23 15.63 -2.03 -1.46
C SER A 23 15.47 -2.62 -2.85
N SER A 24 15.16 -1.77 -3.85
CA SER A 24 15.06 -2.16 -5.26
C SER A 24 16.42 -2.35 -5.95
N SER A 25 17.52 -2.15 -5.24
CA SER A 25 18.86 -2.41 -5.76
C SER A 25 19.08 -3.89 -6.08
N GLY A 26 19.54 -4.20 -7.27
CA GLY A 26 19.82 -5.57 -7.71
C GLY A 26 18.68 -6.28 -8.42
N GLY A 27 17.54 -5.62 -8.67
CA GLY A 27 16.42 -6.18 -9.42
C GLY A 27 15.39 -6.94 -8.59
N PHE A 28 14.43 -7.54 -9.28
CA PHE A 28 13.26 -8.19 -8.64
C PHE A 28 13.62 -9.50 -7.92
N VAL A 29 14.53 -10.31 -8.48
CA VAL A 29 15.01 -11.54 -7.83
C VAL A 29 15.67 -11.22 -6.49
N GLU A 30 16.48 -10.18 -6.45
CA GLU A 30 17.16 -9.76 -5.24
C GLU A 30 16.18 -9.15 -4.20
N MET A 31 15.16 -8.42 -4.65
CA MET A 31 14.06 -7.97 -3.79
C MET A 31 13.33 -9.15 -3.14
N GLY A 32 12.97 -10.15 -3.94
CA GLY A 32 12.32 -11.36 -3.44
C GLY A 32 13.19 -12.13 -2.42
N LYS A 33 14.50 -12.26 -2.68
CA LYS A 33 15.43 -12.87 -1.71
C LYS A 33 15.49 -12.10 -0.38
N ARG A 34 15.48 -10.76 -0.43
CA ARG A 34 15.43 -9.93 0.78
C ARG A 34 14.15 -10.14 1.56
N ALA A 35 13.00 -10.16 0.87
CA ALA A 35 11.73 -10.44 1.53
C ALA A 35 11.71 -11.82 2.20
N LEU A 36 12.16 -12.86 1.50
CA LEU A 36 12.27 -14.22 2.06
C LEU A 36 13.23 -14.30 3.25
N LYS A 37 14.34 -13.56 3.21
CA LYS A 37 15.33 -13.52 4.29
C LYS A 37 14.72 -13.08 5.62
N VAL A 38 13.80 -12.12 5.61
CA VAL A 38 13.11 -11.64 6.82
C VAL A 38 11.81 -12.41 7.11
N GLY A 39 11.49 -13.45 6.33
CA GLY A 39 10.30 -14.28 6.51
C GLY A 39 9.04 -13.72 5.84
N GLY A 40 9.18 -12.72 4.95
CA GLY A 40 8.09 -12.16 4.17
C GLY A 40 7.69 -13.03 2.97
N ASN A 41 6.43 -12.94 2.58
CA ASN A 41 5.87 -13.54 1.35
C ASN A 41 5.11 -12.51 0.50
N THR A 42 5.33 -11.25 0.75
CA THR A 42 5.05 -10.08 -0.06
C THR A 42 6.07 -9.00 0.30
N PHE A 43 6.09 -7.90 -0.42
CA PHE A 43 6.93 -6.75 -0.07
C PHE A 43 6.46 -5.48 -0.76
N ALA A 44 6.86 -4.33 -0.20
CA ALA A 44 6.83 -3.06 -0.91
C ALA A 44 8.22 -2.66 -1.39
N PHE A 45 8.26 -1.83 -2.42
CA PHE A 45 9.50 -1.28 -2.97
C PHE A 45 9.23 0.05 -3.68
N PHE A 46 10.23 0.92 -3.74
CA PHE A 46 10.14 2.12 -4.56
C PHE A 46 10.48 1.80 -6.02
N THR A 47 9.63 2.22 -6.95
CA THR A 47 9.82 2.05 -8.39
C THR A 47 11.06 2.80 -8.91
N ARG A 48 11.52 3.79 -8.15
CA ARG A 48 12.69 4.65 -8.40
C ARG A 48 13.27 5.15 -7.08
N ASN A 49 14.31 5.97 -7.13
CA ASN A 49 14.84 6.60 -5.93
C ASN A 49 13.71 7.34 -5.18
N PRO A 50 13.46 7.06 -3.87
CA PRO A 50 12.36 7.67 -3.10
C PRO A 50 12.44 9.19 -2.96
N ARG A 51 13.59 9.79 -3.28
CA ARG A 51 13.77 11.25 -3.34
C ARG A 51 13.53 11.83 -4.73
N GLY A 52 12.96 11.05 -5.65
CA GLY A 52 12.72 11.40 -7.05
C GLY A 52 13.93 11.11 -7.94
N GLY A 53 13.72 11.19 -9.24
CA GLY A 53 14.78 11.01 -10.24
C GLY A 53 14.48 9.91 -11.25
N SER A 54 15.49 9.55 -12.05
CA SER A 54 15.41 8.49 -13.04
C SER A 54 15.30 7.13 -12.38
N ALA A 55 14.50 6.24 -12.97
CA ALA A 55 14.45 4.84 -12.61
C ALA A 55 15.47 4.04 -13.42
N ALA A 56 16.09 3.02 -12.80
CA ALA A 56 16.94 2.10 -13.54
C ALA A 56 16.11 1.29 -14.56
N PRO A 57 16.68 0.89 -15.71
CA PRO A 57 16.02 -0.04 -16.61
C PRO A 57 15.61 -1.33 -15.88
N ILE A 58 14.46 -1.89 -16.26
CA ILE A 58 14.02 -3.20 -15.78
C ILE A 58 14.60 -4.24 -16.72
N ASP A 59 15.24 -5.28 -16.17
CA ASP A 59 15.69 -6.43 -16.92
C ASP A 59 14.55 -7.48 -17.05
N PRO A 60 14.07 -7.78 -18.27
CA PRO A 60 13.00 -8.75 -18.45
C PRO A 60 13.35 -10.17 -18.00
N GLU A 61 14.62 -10.57 -18.05
CA GLU A 61 15.02 -11.92 -17.59
C GLU A 61 15.02 -12.00 -16.06
N ASP A 62 15.46 -10.95 -15.35
CA ASP A 62 15.33 -10.84 -13.89
C ASP A 62 13.87 -10.90 -13.45
N VAL A 63 12.98 -10.20 -14.16
CA VAL A 63 11.52 -10.27 -13.89
C VAL A 63 10.99 -11.69 -14.07
N LYS A 64 11.35 -12.36 -15.13
CA LYS A 64 10.89 -13.72 -15.45
C LYS A 64 11.37 -14.73 -14.39
N GLU A 65 12.63 -14.61 -13.95
CA GLU A 65 13.19 -15.41 -12.87
C GLU A 65 12.44 -15.14 -11.56
N PHE A 66 12.22 -13.86 -11.23
CA PHE A 66 11.45 -13.46 -10.06
C PHE A 66 10.02 -14.00 -10.08
N LEU A 67 9.29 -13.93 -11.20
CA LEU A 67 7.92 -14.43 -11.29
C LEU A 67 7.86 -15.95 -11.09
N THR A 68 8.91 -16.67 -11.44
CA THR A 68 9.04 -18.11 -11.17
C THR A 68 9.26 -18.34 -9.67
N MET A 69 10.23 -17.67 -9.09
CA MET A 69 10.51 -17.71 -7.64
C MET A 69 9.29 -17.31 -6.81
N ALA A 70 8.57 -16.29 -7.22
CA ALA A 70 7.38 -15.81 -6.51
C ALA A 70 6.27 -16.89 -6.46
N ARG A 71 6.06 -17.62 -7.54
CA ARG A 71 5.14 -18.77 -7.56
C ARG A 71 5.59 -19.91 -6.66
N GLU A 72 6.88 -20.27 -6.73
CA GLU A 72 7.47 -21.36 -5.94
C GLU A 72 7.40 -21.10 -4.44
N HIS A 73 7.53 -19.83 -4.03
CA HIS A 73 7.50 -19.42 -2.62
C HIS A 73 6.15 -18.86 -2.15
N GLY A 74 5.10 -18.92 -2.98
CA GLY A 74 3.75 -18.46 -2.59
C GLY A 74 3.67 -16.98 -2.28
N PHE A 75 4.35 -16.13 -3.07
CA PHE A 75 4.24 -14.67 -2.89
C PHE A 75 2.83 -14.18 -3.19
N GLY A 76 2.32 -13.32 -2.31
CA GLY A 76 1.12 -12.51 -2.54
C GLY A 76 1.37 -11.33 -3.48
N ARG A 77 0.36 -10.46 -3.59
CA ARG A 77 0.48 -9.21 -4.37
C ARG A 77 1.55 -8.31 -3.78
N LEU A 78 2.38 -7.73 -4.64
CA LEU A 78 3.38 -6.75 -4.27
C LEU A 78 2.77 -5.35 -4.26
N VAL A 79 3.34 -4.48 -3.44
CA VAL A 79 2.90 -3.08 -3.32
C VAL A 79 4.07 -2.17 -3.67
N ALA A 80 4.16 -1.72 -4.94
CA ALA A 80 5.12 -0.69 -5.28
C ALA A 80 4.69 0.64 -4.65
N HIS A 81 5.65 1.47 -4.25
CA HIS A 81 5.37 2.76 -3.65
C HIS A 81 5.95 3.89 -4.50
N ALA A 82 5.18 4.94 -4.67
CA ALA A 82 5.64 6.18 -5.30
C ALA A 82 6.73 6.87 -4.49
N PRO A 83 7.65 7.61 -5.12
CA PRO A 83 8.61 8.41 -4.38
C PRO A 83 7.91 9.52 -3.59
N TYR A 84 8.45 9.85 -2.43
CA TYR A 84 7.92 10.90 -1.53
C TYR A 84 7.85 12.30 -2.14
N THR A 85 8.57 12.52 -3.24
CA THR A 85 8.57 13.80 -3.96
C THR A 85 7.40 13.96 -4.92
N MET A 86 6.61 12.91 -5.15
CA MET A 86 5.44 12.98 -6.01
C MET A 86 4.32 13.76 -5.31
N ASN A 87 3.80 14.78 -5.98
CA ASN A 87 2.66 15.56 -5.49
C ASN A 87 1.76 15.95 -6.68
N LEU A 88 0.70 15.18 -6.89
CA LEU A 88 -0.23 15.36 -8.01
C LEU A 88 -1.08 16.63 -7.91
N CYS A 89 -1.17 17.25 -6.74
CA CYS A 89 -1.87 18.52 -6.53
C CYS A 89 -0.94 19.68 -6.16
N ALA A 90 0.33 19.60 -6.53
CA ALA A 90 1.26 20.70 -6.30
C ALA A 90 0.75 22.03 -6.92
N ALA A 91 0.92 23.13 -6.19
CA ALA A 91 0.51 24.46 -6.66
C ALA A 91 1.31 24.90 -7.90
N LYS A 92 2.58 24.50 -7.98
CA LYS A 92 3.44 24.77 -9.13
C LYS A 92 3.18 23.76 -10.22
N GLU A 93 2.86 24.26 -11.42
CA GLU A 93 2.50 23.46 -12.59
C GLU A 93 3.65 22.54 -13.05
N ASP A 94 4.88 23.01 -13.01
CA ASP A 94 6.07 22.23 -13.37
C ASP A 94 6.27 21.02 -12.46
N ILE A 95 6.05 21.18 -11.15
CA ILE A 95 6.12 20.09 -10.16
C ILE A 95 4.97 19.10 -10.39
N ARG A 96 3.77 19.59 -10.68
CA ARG A 96 2.60 18.76 -10.96
C ARG A 96 2.79 17.96 -12.24
N ALA A 97 3.22 18.60 -13.33
CA ALA A 97 3.51 17.93 -14.60
C ALA A 97 4.61 16.86 -14.46
N PHE A 98 5.66 17.15 -13.71
CA PHE A 98 6.70 16.17 -13.38
C PHE A 98 6.11 14.97 -12.62
N SER A 99 5.25 15.21 -11.64
CA SER A 99 4.61 14.14 -10.84
C SER A 99 3.68 13.27 -11.70
N ILE A 100 2.91 13.86 -12.62
CA ILE A 100 2.05 13.13 -13.55
C ILE A 100 2.87 12.23 -14.49
N ASN A 101 3.96 12.76 -15.06
CA ASN A 101 4.84 11.97 -15.92
C ASN A 101 5.50 10.82 -15.15
N MET A 102 5.88 11.05 -13.90
CA MET A 102 6.42 10.02 -13.01
C MET A 102 5.39 8.92 -12.74
N LEU A 103 4.15 9.28 -12.41
CA LEU A 103 3.06 8.33 -12.20
C LEU A 103 2.83 7.45 -13.44
N LYS A 104 2.76 8.05 -14.63
CA LYS A 104 2.62 7.33 -15.91
C LYS A 104 3.75 6.35 -16.16
N ASP A 105 4.99 6.78 -15.93
CA ASP A 105 6.16 5.92 -16.11
C ASP A 105 6.15 4.77 -15.09
N ASP A 106 5.83 5.05 -13.84
CA ASP A 106 5.77 4.02 -12.80
C ASP A 106 4.67 2.99 -13.05
N ILE A 107 3.49 3.39 -13.51
CA ILE A 107 2.43 2.45 -13.91
C ILE A 107 2.92 1.55 -15.05
N LYS A 108 3.57 2.10 -16.09
CA LYS A 108 4.16 1.28 -17.17
C LYS A 108 5.22 0.31 -16.67
N ARG A 109 6.00 0.70 -15.69
CA ARG A 109 6.99 -0.16 -15.05
C ARG A 109 6.35 -1.31 -14.27
N MET A 110 5.20 -1.07 -13.66
CA MET A 110 4.44 -2.11 -12.95
C MET A 110 3.87 -3.16 -13.90
N GLU A 111 3.63 -2.84 -15.17
CA GLU A 111 3.16 -3.82 -16.16
C GLU A 111 4.21 -4.91 -16.49
N PHE A 112 5.46 -4.77 -16.07
CA PHE A 112 6.45 -5.87 -16.09
C PHE A 112 6.13 -6.96 -15.06
N ILE A 113 5.45 -6.62 -13.97
CA ILE A 113 4.97 -7.54 -12.93
C ILE A 113 3.44 -7.42 -12.81
N PRO A 114 2.69 -7.93 -13.81
CA PRO A 114 1.26 -7.65 -13.96
C PRO A 114 0.43 -8.08 -12.75
N GLY A 115 -0.65 -7.34 -12.49
CA GLY A 115 -1.61 -7.65 -11.45
C GLY A 115 -1.18 -7.29 -10.03
N ASN A 116 -0.11 -6.54 -9.86
CA ASN A 116 0.33 -6.00 -8.56
C ASN A 116 -0.20 -4.58 -8.32
N TYR A 117 0.15 -4.00 -7.19
CA TYR A 117 -0.37 -2.71 -6.73
C TYR A 117 0.68 -1.61 -6.82
N TYR A 118 0.23 -0.41 -7.14
CA TYR A 118 1.05 0.80 -7.08
C TYR A 118 0.40 1.79 -6.12
N ASN A 119 1.00 1.99 -4.97
CA ASN A 119 0.54 2.86 -3.89
C ASN A 119 1.20 4.24 -3.96
N PHE A 120 0.46 5.30 -3.63
CA PHE A 120 1.00 6.64 -3.54
C PHE A 120 0.22 7.50 -2.55
N HIS A 121 0.90 8.46 -1.92
CA HIS A 121 0.28 9.54 -1.18
C HIS A 121 -0.45 10.48 -2.15
N PRO A 122 -1.75 10.75 -1.99
CA PRO A 122 -2.50 11.60 -2.91
C PRO A 122 -1.85 12.96 -3.18
N GLY A 123 -1.22 13.55 -2.15
CA GLY A 123 -0.46 14.77 -2.27
C GLY A 123 -0.87 15.84 -1.25
N SER A 124 -0.28 17.02 -1.39
CA SER A 124 -0.55 18.18 -0.53
C SER A 124 -0.95 19.38 -1.37
N HIS A 125 -2.10 20.00 -1.07
CA HIS A 125 -2.65 21.12 -1.84
C HIS A 125 -1.93 22.46 -1.61
N VAL A 126 -1.04 22.53 -0.63
CA VAL A 126 -0.14 23.68 -0.37
C VAL A 126 -0.84 25.04 -0.45
N GLY A 127 -1.95 25.19 0.31
CA GLY A 127 -2.71 26.45 0.39
C GLY A 127 -3.73 26.72 -0.72
N GLN A 128 -3.83 25.86 -1.76
CA GLN A 128 -4.84 25.99 -2.81
C GLN A 128 -6.25 25.61 -2.35
N GLY A 129 -6.37 24.92 -1.24
CA GLY A 129 -7.62 24.37 -0.70
C GLY A 129 -7.86 22.93 -1.09
N GLU A 130 -8.59 22.22 -0.23
CA GLU A 130 -8.90 20.79 -0.35
C GLU A 130 -9.60 20.45 -1.68
N ALA A 131 -10.68 21.21 -2.02
CA ALA A 131 -11.45 20.96 -3.24
C ALA A 131 -10.61 21.07 -4.51
N GLU A 132 -9.65 22.00 -4.55
CA GLU A 132 -8.71 22.14 -5.66
C GLU A 132 -7.68 20.99 -5.67
N GLY A 133 -7.18 20.59 -4.50
CA GLY A 133 -6.30 19.43 -4.38
C GLY A 133 -6.94 18.16 -4.92
N ILE A 134 -8.17 17.85 -4.50
CA ILE A 134 -8.96 16.71 -4.98
C ILE A 134 -9.17 16.77 -6.50
N ARG A 135 -9.53 17.96 -7.04
CA ARG A 135 -9.73 18.15 -8.48
C ARG A 135 -8.46 17.82 -9.27
N LEU A 136 -7.32 18.38 -8.84
CA LEU A 136 -6.04 18.20 -9.52
C LEU A 136 -5.54 16.75 -9.48
N ILE A 137 -5.71 16.05 -8.34
CA ILE A 137 -5.37 14.63 -8.21
C ILE A 137 -6.23 13.79 -9.16
N ALA A 138 -7.55 14.05 -9.22
CA ALA A 138 -8.44 13.33 -10.11
C ALA A 138 -8.08 13.56 -11.59
N GLU A 139 -7.73 14.77 -11.99
CA GLU A 139 -7.28 15.08 -13.35
C GLU A 139 -5.97 14.36 -13.69
N ALA A 140 -5.00 14.35 -12.77
CA ALA A 140 -3.75 13.64 -12.94
C ALA A 140 -3.96 12.13 -13.11
N LEU A 141 -4.79 11.53 -12.29
CA LEU A 141 -5.16 10.12 -12.39
C LEU A 141 -5.90 9.81 -13.70
N LYS A 142 -6.82 10.65 -14.11
CA LYS A 142 -7.53 10.51 -15.40
C LYS A 142 -6.57 10.49 -16.59
N GLU A 143 -5.48 11.26 -16.49
CA GLU A 143 -4.44 11.31 -17.53
C GLU A 143 -3.52 10.10 -17.49
N ALA A 144 -3.31 9.49 -16.30
CA ALA A 144 -2.36 8.42 -16.09
C ALA A 144 -2.97 7.01 -16.21
N LEU A 145 -4.24 6.85 -15.85
CA LEU A 145 -4.93 5.56 -15.90
C LEU A 145 -5.38 5.24 -17.33
N GLU A 146 -4.62 4.39 -18.01
CA GLU A 146 -4.98 3.89 -19.33
C GLU A 146 -5.93 2.69 -19.19
N PRO A 147 -6.95 2.54 -20.06
CA PRO A 147 -7.85 1.38 -20.02
C PRO A 147 -7.08 0.08 -20.23
N GLY A 148 -7.33 -0.91 -19.34
CA GLY A 148 -6.79 -2.26 -19.50
C GLY A 148 -5.41 -2.48 -18.88
N ILE A 149 -4.88 -1.54 -18.11
CA ILE A 149 -3.72 -1.79 -17.25
C ILE A 149 -4.05 -2.92 -16.27
N SER A 150 -3.06 -3.74 -15.95
CA SER A 150 -3.18 -4.82 -14.98
C SER A 150 -2.89 -4.38 -13.54
N THR A 151 -2.21 -3.24 -13.42
CA THR A 151 -1.84 -2.62 -12.15
C THR A 151 -3.04 -1.93 -11.51
N THR A 152 -3.32 -2.23 -10.24
CA THR A 152 -4.27 -1.43 -9.46
C THR A 152 -3.51 -0.30 -8.75
N VAL A 153 -3.91 0.93 -9.02
CA VAL A 153 -3.34 2.13 -8.39
C VAL A 153 -4.06 2.40 -7.08
N LEU A 154 -3.32 2.61 -6.00
CA LEU A 154 -3.89 2.77 -4.66
C LEU A 154 -3.64 4.19 -4.13
N LEU A 155 -4.73 4.84 -3.75
CA LEU A 155 -4.70 6.04 -2.92
C LEU A 155 -4.42 5.61 -1.47
N GLU A 156 -3.39 6.14 -0.86
CA GLU A 156 -3.14 5.86 0.56
C GLU A 156 -4.01 6.74 1.46
N THR A 157 -4.53 6.16 2.54
CA THR A 157 -5.13 6.94 3.63
C THR A 157 -4.06 7.77 4.32
N MET A 158 -4.33 9.06 4.57
CA MET A 158 -3.34 10.01 5.08
C MET A 158 -3.65 10.48 6.50
N ALA A 159 -2.60 10.84 7.24
CA ALA A 159 -2.72 11.36 8.60
C ALA A 159 -3.34 12.77 8.69
N GLY A 160 -3.39 13.50 7.57
CA GLY A 160 -3.87 14.89 7.54
C GLY A 160 -2.84 15.89 8.04
N LYS A 161 -1.55 15.59 7.86
CA LYS A 161 -0.48 16.50 8.24
C LYS A 161 -0.41 17.70 7.29
N GLY A 162 -0.56 18.89 7.85
CA GLY A 162 -0.51 20.13 7.08
C GLY A 162 -1.65 20.24 6.07
N SER A 163 -1.36 20.16 4.79
CA SER A 163 -2.30 20.29 3.69
C SER A 163 -2.45 18.99 2.85
N GLU A 164 -2.18 17.85 3.46
CA GLU A 164 -2.37 16.55 2.82
C GLU A 164 -3.83 16.34 2.44
N VAL A 165 -4.03 15.72 1.26
CA VAL A 165 -5.33 15.24 0.76
C VAL A 165 -5.40 13.74 1.01
N GLY A 166 -6.59 13.23 1.35
CA GLY A 166 -6.80 11.83 1.72
C GLY A 166 -6.79 11.57 3.22
N ARG A 167 -6.89 12.63 4.04
CA ARG A 167 -6.93 12.57 5.51
C ARG A 167 -8.21 11.96 6.08
N ASN A 168 -9.24 11.83 5.26
CA ASN A 168 -10.48 11.16 5.59
C ASN A 168 -10.99 10.38 4.36
N PHE A 169 -11.90 9.45 4.59
CA PHE A 169 -12.41 8.57 3.53
C PHE A 169 -13.20 9.34 2.49
N GLU A 170 -13.86 10.45 2.88
CA GLU A 170 -14.64 11.30 1.99
C GLU A 170 -13.78 12.00 0.94
N GLU A 171 -12.57 12.43 1.28
CA GLU A 171 -11.63 13.02 0.31
C GLU A 171 -11.17 11.98 -0.72
N LEU A 172 -10.90 10.74 -0.29
CA LEU A 172 -10.54 9.63 -1.19
C LEU A 172 -11.73 9.27 -2.11
N ALA A 173 -12.93 9.15 -1.55
CA ALA A 173 -14.15 8.89 -2.31
C ALA A 173 -14.40 9.98 -3.36
N GLN A 174 -14.25 11.25 -3.01
CA GLN A 174 -14.40 12.35 -3.95
C GLN A 174 -13.41 12.30 -5.13
N ILE A 175 -12.16 11.86 -4.89
CA ILE A 175 -11.19 11.62 -5.97
C ILE A 175 -11.68 10.50 -6.88
N MET A 176 -12.10 9.36 -6.31
CA MET A 176 -12.57 8.19 -7.04
C MET A 176 -13.84 8.49 -7.84
N ASP A 177 -14.81 9.20 -7.24
CA ASP A 177 -16.09 9.58 -7.88
C ASP A 177 -15.87 10.48 -9.10
N ARG A 178 -14.91 11.42 -9.03
CA ARG A 178 -14.58 12.29 -10.17
C ARG A 178 -14.03 11.53 -11.39
N LEU A 179 -13.51 10.32 -11.15
CA LEU A 179 -13.01 9.41 -12.18
C LEU A 179 -14.07 8.38 -12.64
N GLY A 180 -15.26 8.37 -12.01
CA GLY A 180 -16.29 7.36 -12.26
C GLY A 180 -15.97 6.01 -11.66
N ASN A 181 -15.19 5.96 -10.59
CA ASN A 181 -14.84 4.76 -9.81
C ASN A 181 -14.23 3.62 -10.67
N PRO A 182 -13.15 3.88 -11.44
CA PRO A 182 -12.57 2.86 -12.29
C PRO A 182 -12.06 1.68 -11.44
N LYS A 183 -12.15 0.46 -12.00
CA LYS A 183 -11.73 -0.76 -11.28
C LYS A 183 -10.22 -0.81 -11.01
N GLU A 184 -9.44 -0.08 -11.77
CA GLU A 184 -7.99 0.07 -11.65
C GLU A 184 -7.55 0.99 -10.50
N LEU A 185 -8.51 1.60 -9.77
CA LEU A 185 -8.25 2.49 -8.65
C LEU A 185 -8.80 1.89 -7.35
N GLY A 186 -8.01 1.93 -6.29
CA GLY A 186 -8.39 1.46 -4.97
C GLY A 186 -7.72 2.24 -3.86
N VAL A 187 -7.68 1.65 -2.66
CA VAL A 187 -7.14 2.29 -1.45
C VAL A 187 -6.16 1.36 -0.75
N CYS A 188 -5.07 1.92 -0.26
CA CYS A 188 -4.19 1.35 0.75
C CYS A 188 -4.53 1.95 2.11
N PHE A 189 -4.82 1.09 3.08
CA PHE A 189 -5.17 1.48 4.44
C PHE A 189 -3.94 1.44 5.33
N ASP A 190 -3.39 2.59 5.71
CA ASP A 190 -2.29 2.66 6.68
C ASP A 190 -2.84 2.84 8.10
N THR A 191 -2.49 1.93 9.00
CA THR A 191 -2.99 1.92 10.39
C THR A 191 -2.50 3.12 11.20
N CYS A 192 -1.27 3.59 10.99
CA CYS A 192 -0.75 4.80 11.62
C CYS A 192 -1.45 6.04 11.08
N HIS A 193 -1.65 6.13 9.77
CA HIS A 193 -2.27 7.29 9.15
C HIS A 193 -3.74 7.46 9.56
N VAL A 194 -4.53 6.39 9.55
CA VAL A 194 -5.93 6.49 9.97
C VAL A 194 -6.05 6.82 11.46
N TRP A 195 -5.19 6.25 12.31
CA TRP A 195 -5.12 6.58 13.74
C TRP A 195 -4.76 8.06 13.95
N ASP A 196 -3.69 8.51 13.31
CA ASP A 196 -3.27 9.93 13.38
C ASP A 196 -4.31 10.86 12.72
N GLY A 197 -5.08 10.36 11.73
CA GLY A 197 -6.22 11.04 11.09
C GLY A 197 -7.47 11.13 11.96
N GLY A 198 -7.53 10.40 13.09
CA GLY A 198 -8.64 10.46 14.05
C GLY A 198 -9.62 9.29 14.01
N TYR A 199 -9.31 8.23 13.26
CA TYR A 199 -10.11 7.00 13.26
C TYR A 199 -9.63 6.05 14.36
N ASP A 200 -10.50 5.78 15.34
CA ASP A 200 -10.17 4.96 16.52
C ASP A 200 -10.18 3.45 16.21
N ILE A 201 -9.14 2.96 15.56
CA ILE A 201 -8.95 1.53 15.30
C ILE A 201 -8.60 0.72 16.55
N VAL A 202 -8.33 1.38 17.67
CA VAL A 202 -8.09 0.73 18.97
C VAL A 202 -9.40 0.47 19.70
N GLY A 203 -10.28 1.44 19.77
CA GLY A 203 -11.55 1.31 20.47
C GLY A 203 -12.69 0.75 19.62
N ASP A 204 -12.71 1.03 18.31
CA ASP A 204 -13.82 0.71 17.41
C ASP A 204 -13.37 0.39 15.96
N LEU A 205 -12.55 -0.64 15.80
CA LEU A 205 -12.10 -1.09 14.45
C LEU A 205 -13.28 -1.41 13.53
N ASP A 206 -14.29 -2.11 14.02
CA ASP A 206 -15.48 -2.49 13.24
C ASP A 206 -16.25 -1.26 12.75
N GLY A 207 -16.41 -0.24 13.60
CA GLY A 207 -17.03 1.03 13.23
C GLY A 207 -16.21 1.81 12.19
N VAL A 208 -14.89 1.81 12.31
CA VAL A 208 -14.01 2.44 11.32
C VAL A 208 -14.12 1.74 9.96
N LEU A 209 -14.06 0.40 9.92
CA LEU A 209 -14.19 -0.36 8.67
C LEU A 209 -15.60 -0.26 8.08
N LYS A 210 -16.64 -0.23 8.91
CA LYS A 210 -18.00 0.05 8.46
C LYS A 210 -18.10 1.44 7.83
N ARG A 211 -17.48 2.45 8.44
CA ARG A 211 -17.44 3.79 7.84
C ARG A 211 -16.69 3.81 6.51
N PHE A 212 -15.58 3.07 6.40
CA PHE A 212 -14.87 2.89 5.13
C PHE A 212 -15.78 2.26 4.07
N ASP A 213 -16.50 1.20 4.43
CA ASP A 213 -17.44 0.51 3.55
C ASP A 213 -18.57 1.43 3.06
N GLU A 214 -19.18 2.21 3.95
CA GLU A 214 -20.24 3.15 3.61
C GLU A 214 -19.79 4.28 2.66
N VAL A 215 -18.53 4.69 2.72
CA VAL A 215 -18.00 5.86 1.97
C VAL A 215 -17.31 5.44 0.69
N ILE A 216 -16.53 4.35 0.71
CA ILE A 216 -15.67 3.93 -0.40
C ILE A 216 -16.06 2.54 -0.93
N GLY A 217 -16.42 1.62 -0.03
CA GLY A 217 -16.61 0.20 -0.29
C GLY A 217 -15.39 -0.64 0.07
N LEU A 218 -15.56 -1.69 0.87
CA LEU A 218 -14.47 -2.59 1.31
C LEU A 218 -13.83 -3.35 0.14
N GLU A 219 -14.54 -3.53 -0.97
CA GLU A 219 -14.01 -4.12 -2.21
C GLU A 219 -12.94 -3.26 -2.87
N ARG A 220 -12.82 -1.99 -2.47
CA ARG A 220 -11.79 -1.05 -2.93
C ARG A 220 -10.56 -1.02 -2.04
N LEU A 221 -10.56 -1.71 -0.91
CA LEU A 221 -9.41 -1.84 -0.03
C LEU A 221 -8.55 -3.02 -0.50
N PHE A 222 -7.36 -2.74 -1.02
CA PHE A 222 -6.51 -3.74 -1.65
C PHE A 222 -5.23 -4.08 -0.87
N ALA A 223 -4.73 -3.16 -0.06
CA ALA A 223 -3.52 -3.36 0.73
C ALA A 223 -3.63 -2.67 2.09
N VAL A 224 -2.84 -3.13 3.03
CA VAL A 224 -2.72 -2.54 4.37
C VAL A 224 -1.25 -2.26 4.67
N HIS A 225 -0.94 -1.00 4.98
CA HIS A 225 0.30 -0.68 5.68
C HIS A 225 0.04 -0.88 7.17
N ILE A 226 0.76 -1.82 7.77
CA ILE A 226 0.59 -2.17 9.18
C ILE A 226 1.71 -1.57 10.01
N ASN A 227 1.40 -0.47 10.67
CA ASN A 227 2.33 0.34 11.45
C ASN A 227 1.72 0.70 12.80
N ASP A 228 2.54 0.78 13.84
CA ASP A 228 2.13 1.44 15.09
C ASP A 228 2.41 2.95 14.99
N SER A 229 1.83 3.76 15.86
CA SER A 229 2.02 5.21 15.86
C SER A 229 2.67 5.72 17.13
N LYS A 230 3.64 6.63 16.98
CA LYS A 230 4.24 7.37 18.10
C LYS A 230 3.26 8.35 18.76
N ASN A 231 2.16 8.64 18.09
CA ASN A 231 1.28 9.74 18.47
C ASN A 231 -0.04 9.24 19.05
N PRO A 232 -0.73 10.05 19.88
CA PRO A 232 -2.10 9.77 20.25
C PRO A 232 -3.06 9.92 19.07
N LEU A 233 -4.27 9.39 19.22
CA LEU A 233 -5.36 9.49 18.26
C LEU A 233 -5.59 10.93 17.79
N GLY A 234 -5.69 11.13 16.48
CA GLY A 234 -5.99 12.45 15.88
C GLY A 234 -4.86 13.46 15.93
N ALA A 235 -3.62 13.02 16.06
CA ALA A 235 -2.46 13.91 16.20
C ALA A 235 -2.04 14.60 14.89
N HIS A 236 -2.42 14.08 13.73
CA HIS A 236 -2.06 14.58 12.39
C HIS A 236 -0.54 14.72 12.18
N LYS A 237 0.23 13.66 12.54
CA LYS A 237 1.70 13.72 12.55
C LYS A 237 2.40 12.78 11.58
N ASP A 238 1.86 11.60 11.35
CA ASP A 238 2.50 10.56 10.53
C ASP A 238 3.92 10.24 11.06
N ARG A 239 3.98 9.43 12.10
CA ARG A 239 5.22 8.96 12.71
C ARG A 239 5.07 7.51 13.15
N HIS A 240 5.54 6.61 12.30
CA HIS A 240 5.53 5.18 12.56
C HIS A 240 6.38 4.81 13.78
N GLU A 241 5.90 3.85 14.54
CA GLU A 241 6.61 3.20 15.63
C GLU A 241 6.67 1.69 15.37
N LYS A 242 7.57 0.99 16.03
CA LYS A 242 7.66 -0.46 16.02
C LYS A 242 6.36 -1.07 16.54
N ILE A 243 5.98 -2.21 15.98
CA ILE A 243 4.75 -2.91 16.34
C ILE A 243 4.67 -3.16 17.86
N GLY A 244 3.62 -2.67 18.47
CA GLY A 244 3.37 -2.80 19.90
C GLY A 244 4.15 -1.86 20.79
N GLN A 245 4.92 -0.92 20.24
CA GLN A 245 5.67 0.07 21.01
C GLN A 245 5.08 1.49 20.92
N GLY A 246 4.02 1.65 20.14
CA GLY A 246 3.32 2.92 19.96
C GLY A 246 1.98 2.98 20.71
N ASN A 247 1.14 3.91 20.25
CA ASN A 247 -0.15 4.21 20.89
C ASN A 247 -1.32 3.35 20.34
N ILE A 248 -1.13 2.64 19.22
CA ILE A 248 -2.09 1.67 18.69
C ILE A 248 -1.95 0.36 19.47
N GLY A 249 -0.74 -0.15 19.58
CA GLY A 249 -0.39 -1.33 20.38
C GLY A 249 -0.72 -2.66 19.70
N SER A 250 -0.04 -3.72 20.17
CA SER A 250 -0.10 -5.06 19.58
C SER A 250 -1.50 -5.65 19.54
N GLU A 251 -2.32 -5.45 20.57
CA GLU A 251 -3.67 -6.04 20.63
C GLU A 251 -4.64 -5.46 19.60
N ALA A 252 -4.52 -4.15 19.30
CA ALA A 252 -5.31 -3.54 18.26
C ALA A 252 -4.82 -3.98 16.88
N LEU A 253 -3.52 -3.97 16.63
CA LEU A 253 -2.93 -4.42 15.36
C LEU A 253 -3.20 -5.91 15.11
N LYS A 254 -3.24 -6.74 16.15
CA LYS A 254 -3.67 -8.15 16.07
C LYS A 254 -5.12 -8.27 15.60
N ARG A 255 -6.03 -7.41 16.07
CA ARG A 255 -7.42 -7.38 15.57
C ARG A 255 -7.47 -6.97 14.09
N VAL A 256 -6.67 -5.99 13.68
CA VAL A 256 -6.56 -5.56 12.26
C VAL A 256 -6.15 -6.73 11.37
N VAL A 257 -5.09 -7.44 11.72
CA VAL A 257 -4.57 -8.59 10.95
C VAL A 257 -5.59 -9.73 10.82
N ASN A 258 -6.36 -9.98 11.87
CA ASN A 258 -7.33 -11.06 11.91
C ASN A 258 -8.75 -10.65 11.44
N HIS A 259 -8.94 -9.37 11.08
CA HIS A 259 -10.27 -8.91 10.66
C HIS A 259 -10.68 -9.52 9.31
N PRO A 260 -11.89 -10.12 9.20
CA PRO A 260 -12.34 -10.82 7.98
C PRO A 260 -12.24 -10.00 6.70
N ALA A 261 -12.45 -8.69 6.77
CA ALA A 261 -12.34 -7.80 5.61
C ALA A 261 -10.90 -7.53 5.17
N LEU A 262 -9.90 -7.81 6.00
CA LEU A 262 -8.50 -7.45 5.80
C LEU A 262 -7.57 -8.66 5.61
N LYS A 263 -7.89 -9.81 6.20
CA LYS A 263 -7.00 -10.98 6.30
C LYS A 263 -6.39 -11.47 4.97
N ASP A 264 -7.07 -11.26 3.85
CA ASP A 264 -6.61 -11.70 2.53
C ASP A 264 -5.80 -10.63 1.78
N LYS A 265 -5.55 -9.47 2.42
CA LYS A 265 -4.79 -8.37 1.84
C LYS A 265 -3.30 -8.51 2.14
N PRO A 266 -2.41 -8.00 1.28
CA PRO A 266 -1.00 -7.87 1.66
C PRO A 266 -0.85 -6.83 2.77
N PHE A 267 -0.15 -7.22 3.83
CA PHE A 267 0.27 -6.36 4.94
C PHE A 267 1.72 -5.96 4.75
N ILE A 268 1.99 -4.67 4.76
CA ILE A 268 3.33 -4.11 4.58
C ILE A 268 3.75 -3.34 5.83
N LEU A 269 4.89 -3.70 6.37
CA LEU A 269 5.55 -3.00 7.48
C LEU A 269 6.41 -1.84 6.94
N GLU A 270 6.23 -0.67 7.53
CA GLU A 270 7.03 0.53 7.28
C GLU A 270 7.60 1.09 8.61
N THR A 271 7.69 0.23 9.59
CA THR A 271 8.21 0.52 10.92
C THR A 271 9.68 0.89 10.88
N PRO A 272 10.20 1.67 11.86
CA PRO A 272 11.61 2.08 11.89
C PRO A 272 12.53 0.94 12.35
N CYS A 273 12.54 -0.15 11.58
CA CYS A 273 13.31 -1.36 11.83
C CYS A 273 14.45 -1.54 10.82
N ASP A 274 15.46 -2.31 11.23
CA ASP A 274 16.41 -2.97 10.35
C ASP A 274 15.91 -4.40 10.00
N ASP A 275 16.68 -5.17 9.21
CA ASP A 275 16.30 -6.53 8.79
C ASP A 275 16.00 -7.45 9.98
N ASP A 276 16.76 -7.36 11.07
CA ASP A 276 16.53 -8.18 12.27
C ASP A 276 15.21 -7.80 12.95
N GLY A 277 14.93 -6.51 13.06
CA GLY A 277 13.67 -6.00 13.58
C GLY A 277 12.46 -6.42 12.72
N TYR A 278 12.56 -6.31 11.40
CA TYR A 278 11.51 -6.81 10.51
C TYR A 278 11.30 -8.32 10.64
N THR A 279 12.38 -9.11 10.80
CA THR A 279 12.26 -10.55 11.05
C THR A 279 11.48 -10.84 12.33
N GLU A 280 11.72 -10.08 13.40
CA GLU A 280 10.99 -10.21 14.66
C GLU A 280 9.52 -9.81 14.52
N GLU A 281 9.23 -8.67 13.88
CA GLU A 281 7.85 -8.20 13.68
C GLU A 281 7.04 -9.14 12.79
N ILE A 282 7.59 -9.61 11.66
CA ILE A 282 6.93 -10.57 10.77
C ILE A 282 6.64 -11.87 11.52
N ARG A 283 7.60 -12.40 12.28
CA ARG A 283 7.39 -13.62 13.09
C ARG A 283 6.31 -13.41 14.14
N MET A 284 6.31 -12.26 14.82
CA MET A 284 5.30 -11.92 15.82
C MET A 284 3.90 -11.88 15.21
N ILE A 285 3.75 -11.17 14.06
CA ILE A 285 2.45 -11.02 13.39
C ILE A 285 1.95 -12.37 12.85
N ARG A 286 2.83 -13.21 12.29
CA ARG A 286 2.47 -14.58 11.89
C ARG A 286 1.99 -15.44 13.06
N GLY A 287 2.49 -15.20 14.27
CA GLY A 287 2.01 -15.85 15.49
C GLY A 287 0.65 -15.36 16.01
N TRP A 288 0.05 -14.37 15.37
CA TRP A 288 -1.28 -13.85 15.72
C TRP A 288 -2.43 -14.52 14.96
N VAL A 289 -2.12 -15.18 13.83
CA VAL A 289 -3.08 -15.85 12.93
C VAL A 289 -3.09 -17.35 13.11
#